data_ee8b4b8252c0e47bef0c1f06cfa309c8
#
_entry.id   ee8b4b8252c0e47bef0c1f06cfa309c8
#
_cell.length_a   1.000
_cell.length_b   1.000
_cell.length_c   1.000
_cell.angle_alpha   90.00
_cell.angle_beta   90.00
_cell.angle_gamma   90.00
#
_symmetry.space_group_name_H-M   'P 1'
#
loop_
_entity.id
_entity.type
_entity.pdbx_description
1 polymer ?
#
loop_
_entity_poly.entity_id
_entity_poly.type
_entity_poly.pdbx_seq_one_letter_code
_entity_poly.pdbx_strand_id
1 'polypeptide(L)'
;MKVGILTYHRAENYGALLQAYALSSFLKKQGFEVGFVDYWPNYHEDYFRIFPRIRFKKGGFASKLICLYQTMVWGAIRYKRKQVMKSFMINYLGLPDKAKYSNDKDVCKEFDIVVYGSDQIWRQQNLPGKRGLDYWYFGSSNIEARKISYAGSMGPSCLSEEEKKSITKMLSNFEAISVRETSLRDFFDTLGLKTSVVVDPVFLLNKDEWLQLAQKYDNHHKVYNSYILFYNLLNTVESEHFVEELSRMYSLPIIEITKKYGIKYLGKRYFHTVSVIDFLSLIYNSDYVVSNSFHGVALSVIFEKQFYSVGMGNKSGRVESLLSTLNIGDRYCKNGIIPKEKIDYDSVNKIIVQYSNRSKDFLMRSLCNNMSWNG
;
A
#
# COMPACT_ATOMS: atom_id res chain seq x y z
N MET A 1 -16.16 -21.66 4.38
CA MET A 1 -14.73 -21.52 4.69
C MET A 1 -14.48 -20.09 5.12
N LYS A 2 -13.83 -19.95 6.27
CA LYS A 2 -13.51 -18.63 6.88
C LYS A 2 -12.06 -18.26 6.54
N VAL A 3 -11.89 -17.18 5.79
CA VAL A 3 -10.59 -16.69 5.28
C VAL A 3 -10.12 -15.51 6.12
N GLY A 4 -8.92 -15.62 6.70
CA GLY A 4 -8.26 -14.52 7.39
C GLY A 4 -7.27 -13.81 6.45
N ILE A 5 -7.24 -12.49 6.48
CA ILE A 5 -6.23 -11.70 5.74
C ILE A 5 -5.25 -11.11 6.75
N LEU A 6 -3.96 -11.39 6.57
CA LEU A 6 -2.87 -10.80 7.35
C LEU A 6 -2.04 -9.85 6.48
N THR A 7 -2.22 -8.55 6.69
CA THR A 7 -1.51 -7.49 5.97
C THR A 7 -1.37 -6.24 6.85
N TYR A 8 -0.87 -5.14 6.31
CA TYR A 8 -0.79 -3.84 7.01
C TYR A 8 -2.14 -3.08 7.03
N HIS A 9 -3.22 -3.77 7.38
CA HIS A 9 -4.60 -3.27 7.37
C HIS A 9 -4.90 -2.15 8.41
N ARG A 10 -3.98 -1.89 9.34
CA ARG A 10 -4.09 -0.78 10.33
C ARG A 10 -3.12 0.37 10.07
N ALA A 11 -2.33 0.30 8.99
CA ALA A 11 -1.42 1.37 8.65
C ALA A 11 -2.16 2.63 8.18
N GLU A 12 -1.76 3.81 8.65
CA GLU A 12 -2.29 5.09 8.17
C GLU A 12 -1.71 5.45 6.79
N ASN A 13 -1.98 4.56 5.82
CA ASN A 13 -1.50 4.63 4.44
C ASN A 13 -2.62 4.23 3.48
N TYR A 14 -2.94 5.08 2.50
CA TYR A 14 -4.02 4.84 1.55
C TYR A 14 -3.86 3.50 0.82
N GLY A 15 -2.67 3.24 0.29
CA GLY A 15 -2.41 2.00 -0.44
C GLY A 15 -2.57 0.75 0.41
N ALA A 16 -2.07 0.77 1.65
CA ALA A 16 -2.21 -0.36 2.57
C ALA A 16 -3.68 -0.67 2.90
N LEU A 17 -4.51 0.36 3.06
CA LEU A 17 -5.94 0.20 3.32
C LEU A 17 -6.71 -0.24 2.08
N LEU A 18 -6.38 0.31 0.91
CA LEU A 18 -7.08 0.01 -0.34
C LEU A 18 -6.76 -1.38 -0.85
N GLN A 19 -5.51 -1.86 -0.75
CA GLN A 19 -5.18 -3.25 -1.11
C GLN A 19 -5.86 -4.25 -0.16
N ALA A 20 -5.96 -3.95 1.14
CA ALA A 20 -6.68 -4.77 2.11
C ALA A 20 -8.18 -4.83 1.81
N TYR A 21 -8.77 -3.68 1.47
CA TYR A 21 -10.16 -3.58 1.02
C TYR A 21 -10.41 -4.38 -0.25
N ALA A 22 -9.55 -4.25 -1.27
CA ALA A 22 -9.71 -4.93 -2.53
C ALA A 22 -9.67 -6.45 -2.39
N LEU A 23 -8.68 -6.97 -1.64
CA LEU A 23 -8.58 -8.41 -1.37
C LEU A 23 -9.80 -8.93 -0.62
N SER A 24 -10.19 -8.25 0.46
CA SER A 24 -11.38 -8.61 1.24
C SER A 24 -12.65 -8.58 0.40
N SER A 25 -12.85 -7.52 -0.40
CA SER A 25 -14.04 -7.37 -1.25
C SER A 25 -14.11 -8.43 -2.34
N PHE A 26 -12.98 -8.74 -2.98
CA PHE A 26 -12.92 -9.81 -3.97
C PHE A 26 -13.30 -11.16 -3.36
N LEU A 27 -12.68 -11.54 -2.23
CA LEU A 27 -12.95 -12.82 -1.58
C LEU A 27 -14.41 -12.92 -1.09
N LYS A 28 -14.98 -11.86 -0.54
CA LYS A 28 -16.41 -11.82 -0.15
C LYS A 28 -17.34 -12.06 -1.36
N LYS A 29 -17.02 -11.49 -2.52
CA LYS A 29 -17.76 -11.71 -3.77
C LYS A 29 -17.68 -13.15 -4.28
N GLN A 30 -16.59 -13.86 -3.94
CA GLN A 30 -16.44 -15.29 -4.22
C GLN A 30 -17.18 -16.20 -3.21
N GLY A 31 -17.93 -15.62 -2.26
CA GLY A 31 -18.73 -16.35 -1.28
C GLY A 31 -17.98 -16.80 -0.02
N PHE A 32 -16.77 -16.30 0.24
CA PHE A 32 -16.05 -16.60 1.47
C PHE A 32 -16.51 -15.72 2.63
N GLU A 33 -16.50 -16.28 3.84
CA GLU A 33 -16.54 -15.49 5.06
C GLU A 33 -15.13 -14.90 5.30
N VAL A 34 -14.99 -13.58 5.24
CA VAL A 34 -13.67 -12.92 5.27
C VAL A 34 -13.53 -12.02 6.49
N GLY A 35 -12.44 -12.20 7.21
CA GLY A 35 -12.00 -11.34 8.30
C GLY A 35 -10.51 -11.01 8.20
N PHE A 36 -10.03 -10.22 9.15
CA PHE A 36 -8.60 -9.90 9.25
C PHE A 36 -7.99 -10.63 10.45
N VAL A 37 -6.81 -11.22 10.26
CA VAL A 37 -5.94 -11.56 11.39
C VAL A 37 -5.44 -10.22 11.94
N ASP A 38 -6.14 -9.72 12.93
CA ASP A 38 -6.01 -8.35 13.42
C ASP A 38 -4.78 -8.19 14.33
N TYR A 39 -3.61 -8.43 13.74
CA TYR A 39 -2.30 -8.28 14.34
C TYR A 39 -1.73 -6.88 14.11
N TRP A 40 -1.49 -6.16 15.21
CA TRP A 40 -0.91 -4.83 15.19
C TRP A 40 0.01 -4.62 16.38
N PRO A 41 1.30 -4.96 16.27
CA PRO A 41 2.23 -4.92 17.38
C PRO A 41 2.54 -3.49 17.85
N ASN A 42 2.94 -3.35 19.10
CA ASN A 42 3.17 -2.07 19.76
C ASN A 42 4.17 -1.16 19.02
N TYR A 43 5.16 -1.71 18.33
CA TYR A 43 6.12 -0.90 17.57
C TYR A 43 5.48 -0.21 16.36
N HIS A 44 4.43 -0.78 15.74
CA HIS A 44 3.62 -0.11 14.73
C HIS A 44 2.73 0.95 15.35
N GLU A 45 2.06 0.63 16.48
CA GLU A 45 1.22 1.60 17.21
C GLU A 45 2.06 2.84 17.60
N ASP A 46 3.27 2.66 18.14
CA ASP A 46 4.16 3.74 18.53
C ASP A 46 4.63 4.59 17.34
N TYR A 47 4.81 3.98 16.17
CA TYR A 47 5.19 4.71 14.95
C TYR A 47 4.10 5.70 14.48
N PHE A 48 2.82 5.32 14.64
CA PHE A 48 1.67 6.15 14.24
C PHE A 48 1.11 7.03 15.36
N ARG A 49 1.77 7.13 16.51
CA ARG A 49 1.34 8.02 17.61
C ARG A 49 1.44 9.48 17.22
N ILE A 50 0.44 10.27 17.65
CA ILE A 50 0.44 11.73 17.47
C ILE A 50 1.59 12.34 18.22
N PHE A 51 1.78 11.97 19.50
CA PHE A 51 2.92 12.39 20.29
C PHE A 51 4.08 11.39 20.14
N PRO A 52 5.26 11.80 19.65
CA PRO A 52 6.38 10.91 19.37
C PRO A 52 7.15 10.52 20.64
N ARG A 53 6.54 9.66 21.49
CA ARG A 53 7.06 9.29 22.82
C ARG A 53 8.51 8.83 22.80
N ILE A 54 8.90 8.00 21.82
CA ILE A 54 10.25 7.43 21.75
C ILE A 54 11.26 8.54 21.44
N ARG A 55 10.96 9.41 20.46
CA ARG A 55 11.81 10.55 20.14
C ARG A 55 11.91 11.52 21.30
N PHE A 56 10.82 11.75 22.04
CA PHE A 56 10.79 12.59 23.22
C PHE A 56 11.66 12.00 24.35
N LYS A 57 11.57 10.69 24.61
CA LYS A 57 12.35 10.01 25.65
C LYS A 57 13.84 9.96 25.34
N LYS A 58 14.23 9.67 24.09
CA LYS A 58 15.63 9.50 23.66
C LYS A 58 16.30 10.78 23.21
N GLY A 59 15.54 11.84 22.94
CA GLY A 59 16.06 13.12 22.45
C GLY A 59 16.61 14.02 23.55
N GLY A 60 17.61 14.86 23.20
CA GLY A 60 18.07 15.95 24.03
C GLY A 60 17.01 17.06 24.21
N PHE A 61 17.33 18.09 25.00
CA PHE A 61 16.38 19.16 25.35
C PHE A 61 15.72 19.84 24.15
N ALA A 62 16.51 20.23 23.13
CA ALA A 62 15.96 20.81 21.89
C ALA A 62 14.97 19.87 21.15
N SER A 63 15.29 18.57 21.09
CA SER A 63 14.40 17.57 20.47
C SER A 63 13.07 17.44 21.23
N LYS A 64 13.10 17.54 22.54
CA LYS A 64 11.88 17.51 23.39
C LYS A 64 11.00 18.73 23.14
N LEU A 65 11.61 19.94 23.07
CA LEU A 65 10.88 21.17 22.75
C LEU A 65 10.24 21.10 21.37
N ILE A 66 10.97 20.60 20.35
CA ILE A 66 10.44 20.41 19.00
C ILE A 66 9.26 19.44 19.01
N CYS A 67 9.34 18.33 19.75
CA CYS A 67 8.23 17.37 19.86
C CYS A 67 6.97 18.01 20.49
N LEU A 68 7.14 18.81 21.54
CA LEU A 68 6.03 19.53 22.19
C LEU A 68 5.41 20.56 21.24
N TYR A 69 6.23 21.40 20.62
CA TYR A 69 5.78 22.38 19.63
C TYR A 69 5.02 21.73 18.48
N GLN A 70 5.60 20.69 17.85
CA GLN A 70 4.95 19.99 16.75
C GLN A 70 3.62 19.33 17.17
N THR A 71 3.52 18.83 18.39
CA THR A 71 2.28 18.24 18.87
C THR A 71 1.23 19.31 19.18
N MET A 72 1.63 20.44 19.75
CA MET A 72 0.73 21.55 20.06
C MET A 72 0.15 22.17 18.78
N VAL A 73 1.01 22.48 17.80
CA VAL A 73 0.63 23.19 16.57
C VAL A 73 -0.08 22.28 15.56
N TRP A 74 0.41 21.04 15.39
CA TRP A 74 -0.07 20.13 14.35
C TRP A 74 -0.88 18.94 14.88
N GLY A 75 -1.03 18.83 16.18
CA GLY A 75 -1.70 17.71 16.83
C GLY A 75 -3.15 17.54 16.37
N ALA A 76 -3.90 18.62 16.22
CA ALA A 76 -5.28 18.60 15.76
C ALA A 76 -5.39 18.06 14.33
N ILE A 77 -4.53 18.51 13.41
CA ILE A 77 -4.50 18.01 12.01
C ILE A 77 -4.11 16.53 11.97
N ARG A 78 -3.09 16.13 12.72
CA ARG A 78 -2.68 14.73 12.84
C ARG A 78 -3.77 13.86 13.44
N TYR A 79 -4.47 14.34 14.45
CA TYR A 79 -5.62 13.66 15.05
C TYR A 79 -6.74 13.48 14.03
N LYS A 80 -7.16 14.54 13.34
CA LYS A 80 -8.19 14.46 12.30
C LYS A 80 -7.80 13.48 11.19
N ARG A 81 -6.54 13.51 10.74
CA ARG A 81 -6.03 12.53 9.76
C ARG A 81 -6.16 11.09 10.29
N LYS A 82 -5.76 10.85 11.53
CA LYS A 82 -5.90 9.53 12.16
C LYS A 82 -7.36 9.07 12.21
N GLN A 83 -8.28 9.97 12.54
CA GLN A 83 -9.72 9.66 12.59
C GLN A 83 -10.30 9.28 11.22
N VAL A 84 -9.96 9.98 10.14
CA VAL A 84 -10.46 9.64 8.80
C VAL A 84 -9.92 8.30 8.31
N MET A 85 -8.65 7.94 8.63
CA MET A 85 -8.10 6.62 8.33
C MET A 85 -8.78 5.53 9.16
N LYS A 86 -8.97 5.77 10.45
CA LYS A 86 -9.65 4.85 11.38
C LYS A 86 -11.11 4.61 10.98
N SER A 87 -11.82 5.65 10.56
CA SER A 87 -13.18 5.52 10.03
C SER A 87 -13.25 4.53 8.86
N PHE A 88 -12.29 4.58 7.95
CA PHE A 88 -12.23 3.60 6.87
C PHE A 88 -11.97 2.17 7.37
N MET A 89 -11.05 2.00 8.32
CA MET A 89 -10.75 0.71 8.92
C MET A 89 -11.99 0.08 9.58
N ILE A 90 -12.78 0.88 10.30
CA ILE A 90 -13.99 0.40 10.97
C ILE A 90 -15.11 0.12 9.96
N ASN A 91 -15.43 1.10 9.10
CA ASN A 91 -16.63 1.06 8.26
C ASN A 91 -16.48 0.18 7.01
N TYR A 92 -15.25 0.02 6.48
CA TYR A 92 -15.01 -0.70 5.22
C TYR A 92 -14.21 -1.98 5.40
N LEU A 93 -13.33 -2.06 6.41
CA LEU A 93 -12.61 -3.29 6.72
C LEU A 93 -13.26 -4.09 7.85
N GLY A 94 -14.20 -3.49 8.61
CA GLY A 94 -14.88 -4.16 9.72
C GLY A 94 -13.96 -4.40 10.93
N LEU A 95 -12.92 -3.57 11.08
CA LEU A 95 -11.97 -3.74 12.19
C LEU A 95 -12.50 -3.13 13.49
N PRO A 96 -12.24 -3.77 14.65
CA PRO A 96 -12.54 -3.18 15.95
C PRO A 96 -11.64 -1.96 16.23
N ASP A 97 -12.00 -1.17 17.22
CA ASP A 97 -11.24 0.02 17.63
C ASP A 97 -9.80 -0.30 18.01
N LYS A 98 -9.59 -1.38 18.74
CA LYS A 98 -8.26 -1.88 19.14
C LYS A 98 -7.94 -3.17 18.43
N ALA A 99 -6.65 -3.37 18.11
CA ALA A 99 -6.17 -4.62 17.55
C ALA A 99 -6.38 -5.78 18.53
N LYS A 100 -6.70 -6.94 17.98
CA LYS A 100 -6.93 -8.16 18.76
C LYS A 100 -5.61 -8.82 19.19
N TYR A 101 -4.61 -8.79 18.32
CA TYR A 101 -3.31 -9.39 18.57
C TYR A 101 -2.22 -8.32 18.51
N SER A 102 -1.34 -8.29 19.52
CA SER A 102 -0.33 -7.24 19.63
C SER A 102 1.07 -7.72 20.05
N ASN A 103 1.20 -8.98 20.40
CA ASN A 103 2.47 -9.55 20.87
C ASN A 103 2.69 -10.98 20.34
N ASP A 104 3.93 -11.46 20.45
CA ASP A 104 4.38 -12.75 19.91
C ASP A 104 3.78 -13.97 20.66
N LYS A 105 3.09 -13.77 21.78
CA LYS A 105 2.45 -14.84 22.57
C LYS A 105 0.99 -15.06 22.20
N ASP A 106 0.39 -14.13 21.46
CA ASP A 106 -0.99 -14.25 21.02
C ASP A 106 -1.14 -15.42 20.05
N VAL A 107 -2.27 -16.13 20.08
CA VAL A 107 -2.56 -17.27 19.20
C VAL A 107 -3.86 -17.02 18.43
N CYS A 108 -3.82 -17.18 17.12
CA CYS A 108 -4.97 -17.02 16.24
C CYS A 108 -5.48 -18.38 15.74
N LYS A 109 -6.74 -18.71 16.08
CA LYS A 109 -7.43 -19.97 15.73
C LYS A 109 -8.76 -19.74 15.01
N GLU A 110 -9.01 -18.54 14.49
CA GLU A 110 -10.33 -18.12 14.04
C GLU A 110 -10.64 -18.46 12.59
N PHE A 111 -9.63 -18.86 11.84
CA PHE A 111 -9.71 -18.99 10.38
C PHE A 111 -9.34 -20.41 9.93
N ASP A 112 -9.98 -20.87 8.85
CA ASP A 112 -9.62 -22.12 8.19
C ASP A 112 -8.35 -21.97 7.37
N ILE A 113 -8.17 -20.78 6.74
CA ILE A 113 -7.01 -20.42 5.94
C ILE A 113 -6.67 -18.94 6.15
N VAL A 114 -5.38 -18.63 6.15
CA VAL A 114 -4.87 -17.24 6.20
C VAL A 114 -4.14 -16.90 4.92
N VAL A 115 -4.57 -15.79 4.29
CA VAL A 115 -3.92 -15.16 3.14
C VAL A 115 -2.98 -14.08 3.64
N TYR A 116 -1.68 -14.29 3.45
CA TYR A 116 -0.61 -13.36 3.80
C TYR A 116 -0.33 -12.38 2.65
N GLY A 117 -0.49 -11.12 2.89
CA GLY A 117 -0.23 -10.09 1.90
C GLY A 117 -1.50 -9.31 1.55
N SER A 118 -1.39 -8.39 0.70
CA SER A 118 -0.27 -7.82 -0.07
C SER A 118 0.55 -6.85 0.80
N ASP A 119 1.22 -5.90 0.15
CA ASP A 119 2.12 -4.90 0.72
C ASP A 119 3.47 -5.49 1.20
N GLN A 120 4.34 -4.67 1.73
CA GLN A 120 5.71 -5.04 2.15
C GLN A 120 5.71 -5.77 3.50
N ILE A 121 4.86 -6.79 3.65
CA ILE A 121 4.72 -7.54 4.90
C ILE A 121 6.01 -8.28 5.30
N TRP A 122 6.85 -8.63 4.33
CA TRP A 122 8.11 -9.37 4.54
C TRP A 122 9.35 -8.48 4.66
N ARG A 123 9.17 -7.16 4.73
CA ARG A 123 10.32 -6.26 4.90
C ARG A 123 10.97 -6.41 6.26
N GLN A 124 12.28 -6.22 6.31
CA GLN A 124 12.97 -6.00 7.58
C GLN A 124 12.45 -4.73 8.25
N GLN A 125 12.06 -4.85 9.51
CA GLN A 125 11.63 -3.71 10.31
C GLN A 125 12.87 -2.93 10.78
N ASN A 126 12.81 -1.62 10.70
CA ASN A 126 13.78 -0.70 11.28
C ASN A 126 13.05 0.41 12.02
N LEU A 127 12.19 -0.02 12.93
CA LEU A 127 11.36 0.88 13.75
C LEU A 127 11.87 0.90 15.19
N PRO A 128 11.64 1.98 15.94
CA PRO A 128 11.91 2.00 17.37
C PRO A 128 11.16 0.86 18.08
N GLY A 129 11.90 -0.08 18.66
CA GLY A 129 11.31 -1.26 19.33
C GLY A 129 11.28 -2.54 18.51
N LYS A 130 11.60 -2.49 17.19
CA LYS A 130 11.71 -3.68 16.36
C LYS A 130 12.76 -3.50 15.26
N ARG A 131 13.73 -4.41 15.24
CA ARG A 131 14.71 -4.56 14.16
C ARG A 131 14.63 -5.99 13.61
N GLY A 132 14.93 -6.18 12.32
CA GLY A 132 14.87 -7.48 11.64
C GLY A 132 13.45 -7.90 11.25
N LEU A 133 13.21 -9.17 11.12
CA LEU A 133 11.96 -9.73 10.63
C LEU A 133 10.87 -9.76 11.70
N ASP A 134 9.63 -9.60 11.27
CA ASP A 134 8.46 -9.90 12.11
C ASP A 134 7.85 -11.23 11.65
N TYR A 135 8.10 -12.27 12.42
CA TYR A 135 7.75 -13.65 12.05
C TYR A 135 6.25 -13.92 11.98
N TRP A 136 5.39 -13.07 12.55
CA TRP A 136 3.95 -13.18 12.32
C TRP A 136 3.60 -13.12 10.83
N TYR A 137 4.27 -12.25 10.09
CA TYR A 137 4.07 -12.11 8.65
C TYR A 137 4.74 -13.19 7.80
N PHE A 138 5.53 -14.07 8.41
CA PHE A 138 6.18 -15.20 7.72
C PHE A 138 5.55 -16.57 8.04
N GLY A 139 4.32 -16.58 8.58
CA GLY A 139 3.62 -17.84 8.87
C GLY A 139 3.95 -18.45 10.22
N SER A 140 4.05 -17.59 11.25
CA SER A 140 4.23 -18.03 12.64
C SER A 140 3.33 -19.22 13.00
N SER A 141 3.84 -20.15 13.83
CA SER A 141 3.08 -21.25 14.42
C SER A 141 1.92 -20.78 15.31
N ASN A 142 1.94 -19.52 15.73
CA ASN A 142 0.83 -18.90 16.49
C ASN A 142 -0.44 -18.71 15.64
N ILE A 143 -0.39 -18.94 14.35
CA ILE A 143 -1.55 -18.93 13.45
C ILE A 143 -1.83 -20.37 13.05
N GLU A 144 -2.84 -20.97 13.71
CA GLU A 144 -3.28 -22.34 13.47
C GLU A 144 -4.29 -22.38 12.31
N ALA A 145 -3.80 -22.20 11.08
CA ALA A 145 -4.61 -22.21 9.86
C ALA A 145 -3.73 -22.65 8.69
N ARG A 146 -4.35 -23.10 7.60
CA ARG A 146 -3.68 -23.23 6.31
C ARG A 146 -3.11 -21.88 5.89
N LYS A 147 -1.97 -21.85 5.22
CA LYS A 147 -1.27 -20.61 4.89
C LYS A 147 -1.01 -20.51 3.41
N ILE A 148 -1.45 -19.42 2.81
CA ILE A 148 -1.06 -19.03 1.45
C ILE A 148 -0.60 -17.56 1.45
N SER A 149 0.16 -17.15 0.45
CA SER A 149 0.41 -15.72 0.26
C SER A 149 -0.19 -15.23 -1.05
N TYR A 150 -0.67 -13.99 -1.02
CA TYR A 150 -1.12 -13.30 -2.21
C TYR A 150 -0.43 -11.94 -2.36
N ALA A 151 0.34 -11.81 -3.45
CA ALA A 151 1.07 -10.58 -3.79
C ALA A 151 1.95 -10.05 -2.65
N GLY A 152 2.59 -10.95 -1.87
CA GLY A 152 3.52 -10.55 -0.82
C GLY A 152 4.70 -9.76 -1.38
N SER A 153 5.23 -8.81 -0.60
CA SER A 153 6.33 -7.94 -1.01
C SER A 153 7.32 -7.77 0.15
N MET A 154 8.59 -7.59 -0.18
CA MET A 154 9.65 -7.42 0.82
C MET A 154 10.26 -6.01 0.78
N GLY A 155 10.39 -5.45 -0.41
CA GLY A 155 11.17 -4.24 -0.62
C GLY A 155 12.68 -4.48 -0.49
N PRO A 156 13.51 -3.44 -0.55
CA PRO A 156 14.94 -3.57 -0.35
C PRO A 156 15.25 -4.13 1.03
N SER A 157 15.99 -5.23 1.11
CA SER A 157 16.34 -5.91 2.35
C SER A 157 17.78 -6.43 2.28
N CYS A 158 18.48 -6.37 3.41
CA CYS A 158 19.83 -6.91 3.57
C CYS A 158 19.78 -8.04 4.60
N LEU A 159 19.44 -9.26 4.13
CA LEU A 159 19.19 -10.41 4.97
C LEU A 159 20.49 -11.16 5.31
N SER A 160 20.67 -11.50 6.57
CA SER A 160 21.71 -12.44 6.99
C SER A 160 21.38 -13.88 6.53
N GLU A 161 22.39 -14.76 6.52
CA GLU A 161 22.17 -16.18 6.18
C GLU A 161 21.22 -16.87 7.16
N GLU A 162 21.23 -16.46 8.44
CA GLU A 162 20.30 -16.96 9.44
C GLU A 162 18.85 -16.52 9.16
N GLU A 163 18.67 -15.26 8.76
CA GLU A 163 17.35 -14.75 8.36
C GLU A 163 16.84 -15.46 7.10
N LYS A 164 17.70 -15.71 6.10
CA LYS A 164 17.34 -16.46 4.89
C LYS A 164 16.88 -17.88 5.25
N LYS A 165 17.65 -18.61 6.09
CA LYS A 165 17.27 -19.96 6.58
C LYS A 165 15.92 -19.92 7.31
N SER A 166 15.71 -18.92 8.17
CA SER A 166 14.47 -18.77 8.93
C SER A 166 13.28 -18.52 8.01
N ILE A 167 13.42 -17.62 7.03
CA ILE A 167 12.40 -17.34 6.01
C ILE A 167 12.06 -18.61 5.23
N THR A 168 13.07 -19.32 4.71
CA THR A 168 12.86 -20.54 3.94
C THR A 168 12.09 -21.58 4.75
N LYS A 169 12.50 -21.83 6.02
CA LYS A 169 11.82 -22.76 6.92
C LYS A 169 10.36 -22.35 7.17
N MET A 170 10.08 -21.08 7.35
CA MET A 170 8.72 -20.62 7.65
C MET A 170 7.84 -20.63 6.41
N LEU A 171 8.32 -20.13 5.28
CA LEU A 171 7.56 -20.09 4.05
C LEU A 171 7.36 -21.47 3.41
N SER A 172 8.20 -22.48 3.70
CA SER A 172 7.95 -23.86 3.26
C SER A 172 6.69 -24.49 3.85
N ASN A 173 6.09 -23.90 4.88
CA ASN A 173 4.80 -24.31 5.43
C ASN A 173 3.59 -23.66 4.71
N PHE A 174 3.83 -22.83 3.69
CA PHE A 174 2.75 -22.27 2.88
C PHE A 174 2.38 -23.25 1.77
N GLU A 175 1.08 -23.44 1.56
CA GLU A 175 0.57 -24.30 0.48
C GLU A 175 0.78 -23.67 -0.91
N ALA A 176 0.73 -22.34 -0.98
CA ALA A 176 1.01 -21.58 -2.19
C ALA A 176 1.62 -20.21 -1.83
N ILE A 177 2.63 -19.81 -2.60
CA ILE A 177 3.31 -18.53 -2.39
C ILE A 177 3.19 -17.70 -3.66
N SER A 178 2.64 -16.50 -3.56
CA SER A 178 2.75 -15.51 -4.61
C SER A 178 3.30 -14.19 -4.13
N VAL A 179 4.02 -13.55 -5.02
CA VAL A 179 4.72 -12.29 -4.80
C VAL A 179 4.26 -11.24 -5.80
N ARG A 180 4.48 -9.97 -5.49
CA ARG A 180 4.09 -8.86 -6.35
C ARG A 180 5.17 -8.46 -7.36
N GLU A 181 6.42 -8.71 -7.04
CA GLU A 181 7.58 -8.30 -7.84
C GLU A 181 8.37 -9.51 -8.36
N THR A 182 8.78 -9.46 -9.64
CA THR A 182 9.63 -10.48 -10.26
C THR A 182 10.96 -10.64 -9.51
N SER A 183 11.56 -9.53 -9.06
CA SER A 183 12.81 -9.56 -8.28
C SER A 183 12.70 -10.33 -6.98
N LEU A 184 11.52 -10.31 -6.33
CA LEU A 184 11.29 -11.11 -5.12
C LEU A 184 11.08 -12.59 -5.44
N ARG A 185 10.43 -12.93 -6.56
CA ARG A 185 10.37 -14.30 -7.07
C ARG A 185 11.78 -14.83 -7.31
N ASP A 186 12.60 -14.10 -8.05
CA ASP A 186 13.97 -14.51 -8.39
C ASP A 186 14.82 -14.73 -7.12
N PHE A 187 14.63 -13.87 -6.11
CA PHE A 187 15.27 -14.05 -4.81
C PHE A 187 14.76 -15.32 -4.10
N PHE A 188 13.46 -15.57 -4.07
CA PHE A 188 12.90 -16.77 -3.43
C PHE A 188 13.28 -18.06 -4.17
N ASP A 189 13.44 -18.00 -5.49
CA ASP A 189 13.96 -19.13 -6.27
C ASP A 189 15.38 -19.52 -5.83
N THR A 190 16.25 -18.54 -5.45
CA THR A 190 17.59 -18.85 -4.87
C THR A 190 17.51 -19.55 -3.52
N LEU A 191 16.38 -19.45 -2.83
CA LEU A 191 16.11 -20.13 -1.55
C LEU A 191 15.38 -21.47 -1.73
N GLY A 192 15.12 -21.90 -2.98
CA GLY A 192 14.38 -23.12 -3.29
C GLY A 192 12.88 -23.02 -3.05
N LEU A 193 12.32 -21.82 -2.93
CA LEU A 193 10.89 -21.59 -2.74
C LEU A 193 10.19 -21.35 -4.08
N LYS A 194 9.25 -22.22 -4.45
CA LYS A 194 8.42 -22.02 -5.65
C LYS A 194 7.43 -20.88 -5.43
N THR A 195 7.47 -19.87 -6.30
CA THR A 195 6.58 -18.71 -6.18
C THR A 195 5.96 -18.30 -7.51
N SER A 196 4.79 -17.69 -7.47
CA SER A 196 4.11 -17.11 -8.62
C SER A 196 4.09 -15.59 -8.53
N VAL A 197 4.25 -14.89 -9.65
CA VAL A 197 4.07 -13.43 -9.70
C VAL A 197 2.61 -13.13 -10.01
N VAL A 198 1.98 -12.30 -9.17
CA VAL A 198 0.58 -11.89 -9.30
C VAL A 198 0.44 -10.37 -9.17
N VAL A 199 -0.67 -9.81 -9.63
CA VAL A 199 -0.95 -8.38 -9.47
C VAL A 199 -1.27 -8.01 -8.03
N ASP A 200 -1.01 -6.75 -7.68
CA ASP A 200 -1.48 -6.21 -6.40
C ASP A 200 -3.00 -6.33 -6.27
N PRO A 201 -3.56 -6.58 -5.08
CA PRO A 201 -5.01 -6.70 -4.87
C PRO A 201 -5.84 -5.56 -5.43
N VAL A 202 -5.32 -4.35 -5.57
CA VAL A 202 -6.08 -3.24 -6.15
C VAL A 202 -6.56 -3.53 -7.57
N PHE A 203 -5.88 -4.41 -8.31
CA PHE A 203 -6.28 -4.87 -9.65
C PHE A 203 -7.27 -6.05 -9.65
N LEU A 204 -7.64 -6.60 -8.49
CA LEU A 204 -8.71 -7.60 -8.38
C LEU A 204 -10.10 -6.98 -8.56
N LEU A 205 -10.23 -5.69 -8.30
CA LEU A 205 -11.42 -4.89 -8.55
C LEU A 205 -11.27 -4.13 -9.87
N ASN A 206 -12.36 -3.99 -10.60
CA ASN A 206 -12.39 -3.20 -11.82
C ASN A 206 -12.63 -1.71 -11.54
N LYS A 207 -12.58 -0.88 -12.57
CA LYS A 207 -12.78 0.57 -12.50
C LYS A 207 -14.13 0.94 -11.88
N ASP A 208 -15.21 0.26 -12.28
CA ASP A 208 -16.57 0.58 -11.82
C ASP A 208 -16.74 0.28 -10.32
N GLU A 209 -16.14 -0.81 -9.84
CA GLU A 209 -16.13 -1.18 -8.42
C GLU A 209 -15.40 -0.12 -7.57
N TRP A 210 -14.30 0.42 -8.07
CA TRP A 210 -13.60 1.53 -7.43
C TRP A 210 -14.39 2.84 -7.51
N LEU A 211 -15.09 3.11 -8.63
CA LEU A 211 -15.95 4.27 -8.78
C LEU A 211 -17.12 4.27 -7.81
N GLN A 212 -17.78 3.13 -7.61
CA GLN A 212 -18.83 2.98 -6.61
C GLN A 212 -18.36 3.35 -5.20
N LEU A 213 -17.10 3.09 -4.88
CA LEU A 213 -16.51 3.51 -3.62
C LEU A 213 -16.16 4.99 -3.62
N ALA A 214 -15.56 5.51 -4.71
CA ALA A 214 -15.18 6.90 -4.84
C ALA A 214 -16.36 7.87 -4.87
N GLN A 215 -17.51 7.44 -5.38
CA GLN A 215 -18.74 8.24 -5.44
C GLN A 215 -19.42 8.44 -4.08
N LYS A 216 -19.05 7.69 -3.05
CA LYS A 216 -19.46 7.93 -1.65
C LYS A 216 -18.79 9.17 -1.05
N TYR A 217 -18.14 9.95 -1.89
CA TYR A 217 -17.46 11.20 -1.57
C TYR A 217 -18.44 12.26 -1.09
N ASP A 218 -18.15 12.84 0.05
CA ASP A 218 -18.85 14.00 0.58
C ASP A 218 -18.03 15.24 0.17
N ASN A 219 -18.60 16.12 -0.64
CA ASN A 219 -18.03 17.24 -1.43
C ASN A 219 -17.09 18.23 -0.67
N HIS A 220 -16.54 17.87 0.48
CA HIS A 220 -15.75 18.76 1.34
C HIS A 220 -14.42 19.27 0.75
N HIS A 221 -13.93 18.65 -0.35
CA HIS A 221 -12.63 19.01 -0.93
C HIS A 221 -12.69 19.50 -2.39
N LYS A 222 -13.88 19.84 -2.93
CA LYS A 222 -13.98 20.34 -4.29
C LYS A 222 -13.45 21.78 -4.38
N VAL A 223 -12.11 21.91 -4.48
CA VAL A 223 -11.43 23.22 -4.56
C VAL A 223 -11.25 23.69 -6.00
N TYR A 224 -11.08 22.76 -6.95
CA TYR A 224 -10.85 23.04 -8.36
C TYR A 224 -11.65 22.09 -9.25
N ASN A 225 -12.08 22.57 -10.43
CA ASN A 225 -12.71 21.72 -11.45
C ASN A 225 -11.65 20.94 -12.26
N SER A 226 -10.46 21.53 -12.45
CA SER A 226 -9.32 20.96 -13.17
C SER A 226 -8.05 21.14 -12.34
N TYR A 227 -7.24 20.10 -12.18
CA TYR A 227 -6.03 20.15 -11.36
C TYR A 227 -5.08 18.98 -11.64
N ILE A 228 -3.84 19.17 -11.23
CA ILE A 228 -2.83 18.12 -11.11
C ILE A 228 -2.87 17.59 -9.67
N LEU A 229 -3.12 16.29 -9.49
CA LEU A 229 -2.99 15.65 -8.20
C LEU A 229 -1.53 15.24 -7.97
N PHE A 230 -0.92 15.75 -6.91
CA PHE A 230 0.42 15.37 -6.48
C PHE A 230 0.37 14.52 -5.21
N TYR A 231 0.57 13.20 -5.36
CA TYR A 231 0.66 12.28 -4.23
C TYR A 231 2.11 11.97 -3.91
N ASN A 232 2.69 12.75 -3.00
CA ASN A 232 4.11 12.79 -2.70
C ASN A 232 4.43 12.16 -1.33
N LEU A 233 4.97 10.93 -1.32
CA LEU A 233 5.38 10.22 -0.11
C LEU A 233 6.86 10.43 0.26
N LEU A 234 7.73 10.67 -0.72
CA LEU A 234 9.18 10.70 -0.54
C LEU A 234 9.75 12.12 -0.39
N ASN A 235 8.98 13.14 -0.74
CA ASN A 235 9.36 14.55 -0.64
C ASN A 235 10.72 14.88 -1.31
N THR A 236 10.95 14.37 -2.53
CA THR A 236 12.17 14.64 -3.29
C THR A 236 12.09 15.96 -4.04
N VAL A 237 13.24 16.67 -4.18
CA VAL A 237 13.33 17.90 -4.95
C VAL A 237 12.95 17.66 -6.41
N GLU A 238 13.35 16.51 -6.96
CA GLU A 238 13.02 16.08 -8.32
C GLU A 238 11.51 16.05 -8.55
N SER A 239 10.74 15.45 -7.63
CA SER A 239 9.29 15.36 -7.78
C SER A 239 8.58 16.71 -7.61
N GLU A 240 9.11 17.59 -6.74
CA GLU A 240 8.60 18.97 -6.60
C GLU A 240 8.83 19.77 -7.89
N HIS A 241 10.05 19.73 -8.43
CA HIS A 241 10.39 20.45 -9.67
C HIS A 241 9.53 19.96 -10.84
N PHE A 242 9.37 18.65 -10.98
CA PHE A 242 8.58 18.05 -12.04
C PHE A 242 7.12 18.50 -12.02
N VAL A 243 6.48 18.48 -10.84
CA VAL A 243 5.06 18.88 -10.74
C VAL A 243 4.87 20.37 -10.97
N GLU A 244 5.83 21.22 -10.58
CA GLU A 244 5.81 22.66 -10.88
C GLU A 244 5.96 22.93 -12.38
N GLU A 245 6.81 22.18 -13.08
CA GLU A 245 6.97 22.27 -14.53
C GLU A 245 5.70 21.85 -15.25
N LEU A 246 5.10 20.73 -14.84
CA LEU A 246 3.83 20.24 -15.39
C LEU A 246 2.70 21.26 -15.18
N SER A 247 2.63 21.88 -13.98
CA SER A 247 1.65 22.92 -13.66
C SER A 247 1.78 24.13 -14.56
N ARG A 248 3.02 24.57 -14.84
CA ARG A 248 3.26 25.70 -15.77
C ARG A 248 2.89 25.34 -17.21
N MET A 249 3.25 24.11 -17.65
CA MET A 249 2.98 23.63 -19.00
C MET A 249 1.48 23.59 -19.32
N TYR A 250 0.67 23.09 -18.39
CA TYR A 250 -0.78 22.93 -18.58
C TYR A 250 -1.63 24.05 -17.98
N SER A 251 -1.01 25.02 -17.29
CA SER A 251 -1.70 26.09 -16.54
C SER A 251 -2.74 25.56 -15.55
N LEU A 252 -2.42 24.46 -14.88
CA LEU A 252 -3.30 23.80 -13.92
C LEU A 252 -2.79 23.97 -12.48
N PRO A 253 -3.69 24.21 -11.51
CA PRO A 253 -3.33 24.23 -10.10
C PRO A 253 -2.92 22.84 -9.61
N ILE A 254 -2.09 22.81 -8.56
CA ILE A 254 -1.64 21.59 -7.90
C ILE A 254 -2.46 21.37 -6.63
N ILE A 255 -3.00 20.14 -6.47
CA ILE A 255 -3.47 19.62 -5.19
C ILE A 255 -2.45 18.60 -4.69
N GLU A 256 -1.81 18.86 -3.54
CA GLU A 256 -0.83 17.97 -2.94
C GLU A 256 -1.39 17.28 -1.70
N ILE A 257 -1.49 15.96 -1.73
CA ILE A 257 -1.78 15.15 -0.54
C ILE A 257 -0.47 14.95 0.22
N THR A 258 -0.35 15.56 1.39
CA THR A 258 0.92 15.67 2.08
C THR A 258 0.88 15.28 3.56
N LYS A 259 2.05 14.84 4.07
CA LYS A 259 2.35 14.69 5.49
C LYS A 259 3.37 15.74 5.98
N LYS A 260 3.69 16.73 5.15
CA LYS A 260 4.57 17.83 5.52
C LYS A 260 3.86 18.78 6.49
N TYR A 261 4.52 19.17 7.54
CA TYR A 261 4.00 20.10 8.54
C TYR A 261 4.90 21.34 8.60
N GLY A 262 4.30 22.52 8.61
CA GLY A 262 4.99 23.81 8.62
C GLY A 262 4.11 24.89 7.97
N ILE A 263 4.33 26.17 8.32
CA ILE A 263 3.53 27.32 7.85
C ILE A 263 3.46 27.36 6.32
N LYS A 264 4.55 27.04 5.63
CA LYS A 264 4.61 27.01 4.16
C LYS A 264 3.72 25.93 3.50
N TYR A 265 3.24 24.98 4.30
CA TYR A 265 2.34 23.92 3.84
C TYR A 265 0.88 24.16 4.28
N LEU A 266 0.56 25.40 4.67
CA LEU A 266 -0.80 25.88 4.95
C LEU A 266 -1.30 26.66 3.75
N GLY A 267 -2.05 26.08 2.88
CA GLY A 267 -2.58 26.75 1.72
C GLY A 267 -3.50 25.83 0.92
N LYS A 268 -4.23 26.40 -0.03
CA LYS A 268 -5.20 25.64 -0.83
C LYS A 268 -4.60 24.48 -1.63
N ARG A 269 -3.27 24.48 -1.85
CA ARG A 269 -2.53 23.40 -2.48
C ARG A 269 -2.44 22.16 -1.59
N TYR A 270 -2.34 22.31 -0.26
CA TYR A 270 -1.90 21.23 0.63
C TYR A 270 -3.07 20.59 1.39
N PHE A 271 -3.31 19.33 1.12
CA PHE A 271 -4.37 18.54 1.73
C PHE A 271 -3.77 17.56 2.75
N HIS A 272 -4.01 17.82 4.03
CA HIS A 272 -3.44 17.06 5.15
C HIS A 272 -4.35 15.95 5.67
N THR A 273 -5.67 16.10 5.52
CA THR A 273 -6.69 15.27 6.18
C THR A 273 -7.64 14.63 5.17
N VAL A 274 -7.10 14.13 4.07
CA VAL A 274 -7.86 13.44 3.03
C VAL A 274 -8.28 12.06 3.55
N SER A 275 -9.55 11.71 3.44
CA SER A 275 -10.02 10.35 3.74
C SER A 275 -9.62 9.38 2.63
N VAL A 276 -9.77 8.07 2.87
CA VAL A 276 -9.45 7.05 1.85
C VAL A 276 -10.40 7.15 0.66
N ILE A 277 -11.65 7.50 0.89
CA ILE A 277 -12.66 7.75 -0.16
C ILE A 277 -12.31 9.00 -0.97
N ASP A 278 -11.98 10.09 -0.29
CA ASP A 278 -11.58 11.34 -0.95
C ASP A 278 -10.31 11.16 -1.78
N PHE A 279 -9.37 10.32 -1.33
CA PHE A 279 -8.17 9.99 -2.08
C PHE A 279 -8.51 9.35 -3.44
N LEU A 280 -9.45 8.39 -3.47
CA LEU A 280 -9.92 7.79 -4.72
C LEU A 280 -10.62 8.83 -5.62
N SER A 281 -11.49 9.64 -5.03
CA SER A 281 -12.21 10.71 -5.75
C SER A 281 -11.24 11.75 -6.32
N LEU A 282 -10.21 12.15 -5.57
CA LEU A 282 -9.21 13.11 -6.05
C LEU A 282 -8.37 12.55 -7.20
N ILE A 283 -8.04 11.24 -7.21
CA ILE A 283 -7.39 10.63 -8.37
C ILE A 283 -8.34 10.62 -9.56
N TYR A 284 -9.58 10.17 -9.37
CA TYR A 284 -10.55 10.05 -10.45
C TYR A 284 -10.87 11.37 -11.12
N ASN A 285 -11.00 12.45 -10.35
CA ASN A 285 -11.38 13.77 -10.88
C ASN A 285 -10.18 14.63 -11.34
N SER A 286 -8.93 14.20 -11.14
CA SER A 286 -7.76 14.95 -11.62
C SER A 286 -7.58 14.85 -13.13
N ASP A 287 -6.97 15.87 -13.74
CA ASP A 287 -6.54 15.83 -15.15
C ASP A 287 -5.25 15.02 -15.30
N TYR A 288 -4.33 15.23 -14.37
CA TYR A 288 -3.05 14.53 -14.31
C TYR A 288 -2.76 14.09 -12.89
N VAL A 289 -2.03 12.98 -12.77
CA VAL A 289 -1.50 12.52 -11.48
C VAL A 289 0.03 12.49 -11.53
N VAL A 290 0.68 13.09 -10.53
CA VAL A 290 2.12 12.92 -10.28
C VAL A 290 2.27 12.18 -8.96
N SER A 291 3.00 11.05 -8.98
CA SER A 291 3.13 10.25 -7.77
C SER A 291 4.49 9.53 -7.68
N ASN A 292 5.03 9.46 -6.45
CA ASN A 292 6.13 8.57 -6.10
C ASN A 292 5.66 7.42 -5.18
N SER A 293 4.40 7.00 -5.34
CA SER A 293 3.78 5.89 -4.63
C SER A 293 3.31 4.81 -5.60
N PHE A 294 3.63 3.55 -5.33
CA PHE A 294 3.12 2.43 -6.11
C PHE A 294 1.58 2.47 -6.25
N HIS A 295 0.85 2.64 -5.15
CA HIS A 295 -0.61 2.65 -5.21
C HIS A 295 -1.18 3.92 -5.84
N GLY A 296 -0.48 5.05 -5.78
CA GLY A 296 -0.85 6.24 -6.54
C GLY A 296 -0.80 5.97 -8.05
N VAL A 297 0.26 5.31 -8.51
CA VAL A 297 0.42 4.87 -9.91
C VAL A 297 -0.63 3.81 -10.29
N ALA A 298 -0.79 2.75 -9.49
CA ALA A 298 -1.71 1.66 -9.76
C ALA A 298 -3.17 2.15 -9.89
N LEU A 299 -3.62 3.02 -8.98
CA LEU A 299 -4.96 3.60 -9.05
C LEU A 299 -5.11 4.57 -10.22
N SER A 300 -4.06 5.30 -10.60
CA SER A 300 -4.08 6.12 -11.82
C SER A 300 -4.28 5.28 -13.06
N VAL A 301 -3.63 4.12 -13.13
CA VAL A 301 -3.85 3.14 -14.21
C VAL A 301 -5.29 2.63 -14.20
N ILE A 302 -5.83 2.22 -13.05
CA ILE A 302 -7.21 1.71 -12.93
C ILE A 302 -8.24 2.78 -13.34
N PHE A 303 -8.02 4.04 -12.97
CA PHE A 303 -8.91 5.16 -13.35
C PHE A 303 -8.59 5.76 -14.71
N GLU A 304 -7.68 5.16 -15.49
CA GLU A 304 -7.30 5.60 -16.84
C GLU A 304 -6.84 7.07 -16.89
N LYS A 305 -6.07 7.48 -15.88
CA LYS A 305 -5.55 8.85 -15.79
C LYS A 305 -4.23 9.00 -16.53
N GLN A 306 -4.00 10.16 -17.11
CA GLN A 306 -2.64 10.52 -17.51
C GLN A 306 -1.82 10.77 -16.25
N PHE A 307 -0.73 10.04 -16.09
CA PHE A 307 0.08 10.11 -14.88
C PHE A 307 1.56 10.06 -15.16
N TYR A 308 2.34 10.47 -14.16
CA TYR A 308 3.79 10.43 -14.16
C TYR A 308 4.29 9.94 -12.81
N SER A 309 5.27 9.04 -12.83
CA SER A 309 5.96 8.57 -11.63
C SER A 309 7.36 9.16 -11.59
N VAL A 310 7.70 9.87 -10.50
CA VAL A 310 8.95 10.65 -10.39
C VAL A 310 9.54 10.53 -9.00
N GLY A 311 10.88 10.57 -8.90
CA GLY A 311 11.58 10.74 -7.62
C GLY A 311 11.44 9.56 -6.66
N MET A 312 11.41 8.34 -7.15
CA MET A 312 11.24 7.13 -6.32
C MET A 312 12.54 6.59 -5.71
N GLY A 313 13.71 6.99 -6.24
CA GLY A 313 15.00 6.46 -5.80
C GLY A 313 15.01 4.93 -5.77
N ASN A 314 15.62 4.33 -4.74
CA ASN A 314 15.73 2.88 -4.57
C ASN A 314 14.38 2.16 -4.32
N LYS A 315 13.25 2.86 -4.32
CA LYS A 315 11.90 2.28 -4.14
C LYS A 315 11.15 2.12 -5.45
N SER A 316 11.80 2.37 -6.59
CA SER A 316 11.20 2.34 -7.93
C SER A 316 10.82 0.94 -8.42
N GLY A 317 11.52 -0.11 -8.00
CA GLY A 317 11.43 -1.45 -8.59
C GLY A 317 10.00 -1.99 -8.77
N ARG A 318 9.08 -1.73 -7.81
CA ARG A 318 7.68 -2.14 -7.92
C ARG A 318 6.92 -1.38 -9.02
N VAL A 319 7.17 -0.09 -9.13
CA VAL A 319 6.54 0.75 -10.17
C VAL A 319 7.14 0.43 -11.52
N GLU A 320 8.45 0.29 -11.62
CA GLU A 320 9.13 -0.10 -12.86
C GLU A 320 8.60 -1.45 -13.36
N SER A 321 8.45 -2.44 -12.48
CA SER A 321 7.88 -3.74 -12.83
C SER A 321 6.46 -3.62 -13.36
N LEU A 322 5.59 -2.85 -12.69
CA LEU A 322 4.22 -2.61 -13.15
C LEU A 322 4.20 -1.92 -14.51
N LEU A 323 4.92 -0.81 -14.67
CA LEU A 323 4.93 -0.02 -15.90
C LEU A 323 5.53 -0.80 -17.08
N SER A 324 6.56 -1.60 -16.84
CA SER A 324 7.14 -2.50 -17.85
C SER A 324 6.13 -3.57 -18.28
N THR A 325 5.44 -4.20 -17.32
CA THR A 325 4.39 -5.19 -17.61
C THR A 325 3.26 -4.61 -18.46
N LEU A 326 2.93 -3.34 -18.25
CA LEU A 326 1.87 -2.62 -18.98
C LEU A 326 2.34 -1.94 -20.26
N ASN A 327 3.62 -2.07 -20.64
CA ASN A 327 4.25 -1.41 -21.78
C ASN A 327 4.15 0.13 -21.77
N ILE A 328 4.14 0.73 -20.58
CA ILE A 328 4.12 2.18 -20.38
C ILE A 328 5.30 2.64 -19.49
N GLY A 329 6.48 2.08 -19.71
CA GLY A 329 7.69 2.37 -18.95
C GLY A 329 8.16 3.83 -19.03
N ASP A 330 7.79 4.56 -20.08
CA ASP A 330 8.03 5.99 -20.28
C ASP A 330 7.37 6.86 -19.18
N ARG A 331 6.33 6.35 -18.52
CA ARG A 331 5.66 7.03 -17.39
C ARG A 331 6.50 7.07 -16.12
N TYR A 332 7.60 6.35 -16.06
CA TYR A 332 8.60 6.56 -15.01
C TYR A 332 9.65 7.58 -15.48
N CYS A 333 9.44 8.84 -15.14
CA CYS A 333 10.21 9.98 -15.60
C CYS A 333 11.49 10.17 -14.78
N LYS A 334 12.45 9.24 -14.90
CA LYS A 334 13.74 9.26 -14.14
C LYS A 334 14.53 10.56 -14.33
N ASN A 335 14.50 11.13 -15.53
CA ASN A 335 15.31 12.30 -15.90
C ASN A 335 14.48 13.60 -15.99
N GLY A 336 13.28 13.61 -15.40
CA GLY A 336 12.38 14.76 -15.46
C GLY A 336 11.75 15.00 -16.86
N ILE A 337 11.93 14.10 -17.82
CA ILE A 337 11.37 14.26 -19.15
C ILE A 337 9.88 13.90 -19.12
N ILE A 338 9.04 14.83 -19.58
CA ILE A 338 7.59 14.63 -19.69
C ILE A 338 7.29 13.96 -21.02
N PRO A 339 6.72 12.73 -21.04
CA PRO A 339 6.28 12.07 -22.25
C PRO A 339 5.22 12.90 -23.00
N LYS A 340 5.37 13.03 -24.33
CA LYS A 340 4.46 13.83 -25.16
C LYS A 340 3.17 13.09 -25.50
N GLU A 341 3.28 11.78 -25.68
CA GLU A 341 2.13 10.95 -26.07
C GLU A 341 1.26 10.61 -24.87
N LYS A 342 -0.05 10.51 -25.09
CA LYS A 342 -0.98 10.04 -24.07
C LYS A 342 -0.89 8.52 -23.95
N ILE A 343 -1.25 8.00 -22.75
CA ILE A 343 -1.35 6.55 -22.55
C ILE A 343 -2.51 6.03 -23.40
N ASP A 344 -2.24 4.97 -24.19
CA ASP A 344 -3.28 4.19 -24.86
C ASP A 344 -3.87 3.18 -23.85
N TYR A 345 -4.99 3.54 -23.26
CA TYR A 345 -5.66 2.68 -22.27
C TYR A 345 -6.38 1.47 -22.88
N ASP A 346 -6.67 1.45 -24.17
CA ASP A 346 -7.24 0.28 -24.84
C ASP A 346 -6.24 -0.89 -24.83
N SER A 347 -4.98 -0.59 -25.10
CA SER A 347 -3.89 -1.57 -25.01
C SER A 347 -3.56 -1.96 -23.57
N VAL A 348 -3.46 -0.99 -22.67
CA VAL A 348 -3.16 -1.21 -21.24
C VAL A 348 -4.23 -2.08 -20.57
N ASN A 349 -5.51 -1.81 -20.82
CA ASN A 349 -6.62 -2.55 -20.21
C ASN A 349 -6.65 -4.02 -20.64
N LYS A 350 -6.30 -4.35 -21.89
CA LYS A 350 -6.17 -5.75 -22.35
C LYS A 350 -5.14 -6.51 -21.52
N ILE A 351 -4.00 -5.87 -21.24
CA ILE A 351 -2.93 -6.47 -20.43
C ILE A 351 -3.41 -6.64 -18.98
N ILE A 352 -4.02 -5.60 -18.40
CA ILE A 352 -4.53 -5.64 -17.01
C ILE A 352 -5.53 -6.78 -16.84
N VAL A 353 -6.49 -6.91 -17.74
CA VAL A 353 -7.51 -7.98 -17.67
C VAL A 353 -6.85 -9.36 -17.68
N GLN A 354 -5.87 -9.59 -18.57
CA GLN A 354 -5.16 -10.85 -18.65
C GLN A 354 -4.40 -11.19 -17.35
N TYR A 355 -3.64 -10.24 -16.83
CA TYR A 355 -2.86 -10.45 -15.59
C TYR A 355 -3.76 -10.56 -14.36
N SER A 356 -4.82 -9.77 -14.29
CA SER A 356 -5.81 -9.83 -13.21
C SER A 356 -6.50 -11.19 -13.18
N ASN A 357 -6.94 -11.71 -14.32
CA ASN A 357 -7.60 -13.02 -14.41
C ASN A 357 -6.66 -14.15 -13.97
N ARG A 358 -5.41 -14.18 -14.45
CA ARG A 358 -4.40 -15.15 -13.98
C ARG A 358 -4.20 -15.10 -12.47
N SER A 359 -4.18 -13.88 -11.91
CA SER A 359 -3.99 -13.68 -10.47
C SER A 359 -5.21 -14.11 -9.65
N LYS A 360 -6.41 -13.87 -10.16
CA LYS A 360 -7.67 -14.40 -9.59
C LYS A 360 -7.69 -15.91 -9.59
N ASP A 361 -7.32 -16.53 -10.72
CA ASP A 361 -7.24 -17.98 -10.85
C ASP A 361 -6.23 -18.59 -9.86
N PHE A 362 -5.04 -17.99 -9.73
CA PHE A 362 -4.07 -18.41 -8.72
C PHE A 362 -4.68 -18.38 -7.32
N LEU A 363 -5.29 -17.27 -6.92
CA LEU A 363 -5.88 -17.11 -5.59
C LEU A 363 -6.98 -18.12 -5.33
N MET A 364 -7.89 -18.32 -6.29
CA MET A 364 -9.02 -19.25 -6.15
C MET A 364 -8.56 -20.71 -6.07
N ARG A 365 -7.61 -21.13 -6.92
CA ARG A 365 -7.02 -22.49 -6.85
C ARG A 365 -6.31 -22.73 -5.53
N SER A 366 -5.56 -21.76 -5.03
CA SER A 366 -4.85 -21.86 -3.73
C SER A 366 -5.82 -21.97 -2.55
N LEU A 367 -6.97 -21.34 -2.61
CA LEU A 367 -8.01 -21.42 -1.57
C LEU A 367 -8.77 -22.75 -1.60
N CYS A 368 -9.11 -23.25 -2.80
CA CYS A 368 -9.99 -24.40 -2.99
C CYS A 368 -9.27 -25.75 -3.13
N ASN A 369 -7.98 -25.85 -2.83
CA ASN A 369 -7.17 -27.10 -2.94
C ASN A 369 -7.14 -27.79 -4.31
N ASN A 370 -7.57 -27.14 -5.38
CA ASN A 370 -7.46 -27.68 -6.76
C ASN A 370 -6.04 -27.41 -7.30
N MET A 371 -5.03 -27.96 -6.65
CA MET A 371 -3.63 -27.78 -7.02
C MET A 371 -3.19 -28.79 -8.09
N SER A 372 -3.64 -28.61 -9.32
CA SER A 372 -2.89 -29.03 -10.50
C SER A 372 -2.55 -27.79 -11.33
N TRP A 373 -1.56 -27.03 -10.87
CA TRP A 373 -1.05 -25.90 -11.61
C TRP A 373 0.22 -26.34 -12.35
N ASN A 374 0.10 -26.56 -13.66
CA ASN A 374 1.23 -26.60 -14.58
C ASN A 374 1.44 -25.16 -15.03
N GLY A 375 2.54 -24.55 -14.54
CA GLY A 375 2.98 -23.17 -14.76
C GLY A 375 3.25 -22.79 -16.21
#